data_86a5c91034d57158535c8ff7e08f7aea
#
_entry.id   86a5c91034d57158535c8ff7e08f7aea
#
_cell.length_a   1.000
_cell.length_b   1.000
_cell.length_c   1.000
_cell.angle_alpha   90.00
_cell.angle_beta   90.00
_cell.angle_gamma   90.00
#
_symmetry.space_group_name_H-M   'P 1'
#
loop_
_entity.id
_entity.type
_entity.pdbx_description
1 polymer ?
#
loop_
_entity_poly.entity_id
_entity_poly.type
_entity_poly.pdbx_seq_one_letter_code
_entity_poly.pdbx_strand_id
1 'polypeptide(L)'
;MKPKRLRLALAAAATAGLFLAPAAGGGSAEFDPLLDGAPLCAAPAGGPPALLRHLVLAAAETAPFQPAPPRPALGEAPVLYANLGTLSFKAGTRNARAQAWFDQGIRLAFAFNHAEAQRAFREAQKEDPRCALCFWGEALVLGPNINVPMLPEASGPALAALAKAVELEASAPARDRFLIEALAKRYSADPKAERAALDAAYADAMAAVAQRYPGDDTILTLYAEAMMDTQPWDYWEAGGAKPKGRGAAIVATLEQVLERNPRHPGAIHLYIHAVEASTQPGKALPYANRLPALMPGAGHLVHMPAHIYYRVGMYRESLAINKRAMAADEAYFRTSPSDPLYKAAYYPHNIHFLMVSAQMGGDGTAAIAAAAKLDAAMPAEVVAQFAIMQPVKAAPYTTHAQFAAPDAILALPAPPANLALVAALHRYARAVAFAQKKDVAAARAEIEAIARIGRDADWKPFAEWGVPAKEIVETARVVATGRLADATGDLDGAAKAYEDAIFIEDSLPYTEPPYWYYPVRQSLGAVRLRQGRLDEAEQAFRESLARVRNNGWALAGLAATYKRKGDAPAARATQRAYAAAWFGDAKGPALDRL
;
A
#
# COMPACT_ATOMS: atom_id res chain seq x y z
N MET A 1 -1.26 0.54 77.70
CA MET A 1 -0.15 1.50 77.65
C MET A 1 -0.03 1.99 76.22
N LYS A 2 -0.19 3.31 75.98
CA LYS A 2 -0.20 3.96 74.66
C LYS A 2 1.24 4.28 74.22
N PRO A 3 1.62 4.15 72.94
CA PRO A 3 2.86 4.74 72.47
C PRO A 3 2.63 6.16 71.92
N LYS A 4 3.62 7.02 72.18
CA LYS A 4 3.69 8.46 71.92
C LYS A 4 3.88 8.76 70.41
N ARG A 5 3.14 9.78 69.94
CA ARG A 5 3.32 10.38 68.62
C ARG A 5 4.56 11.30 68.65
N LEU A 6 5.46 11.13 67.69
CA LEU A 6 6.55 12.07 67.41
C LEU A 6 6.15 12.93 66.20
N ARG A 7 5.98 14.24 66.42
CA ARG A 7 5.76 15.24 65.37
C ARG A 7 7.11 15.79 64.94
N LEU A 8 7.46 15.65 63.67
CA LEU A 8 8.57 16.39 63.04
C LEU A 8 7.98 17.64 62.35
N ALA A 9 8.45 18.79 62.74
CA ALA A 9 8.15 20.08 62.13
C ALA A 9 9.14 20.28 60.95
N LEU A 10 8.63 20.50 59.74
CA LEU A 10 9.43 21.00 58.62
C LEU A 10 9.35 22.53 58.63
N ALA A 11 10.49 23.17 58.76
CA ALA A 11 10.67 24.60 58.59
C ALA A 11 10.69 24.93 57.09
N ALA A 12 9.80 25.78 56.62
CA ALA A 12 9.81 26.34 55.29
C ALA A 12 10.80 27.51 55.22
N ALA A 13 11.88 27.39 54.47
CA ALA A 13 12.72 28.51 54.10
C ALA A 13 12.18 29.13 52.81
N ALA A 14 11.62 30.32 52.89
CA ALA A 14 11.22 31.12 51.75
C ALA A 14 12.44 31.80 51.12
N THR A 15 12.90 31.32 49.97
CA THR A 15 13.82 32.07 49.12
C THR A 15 13.00 32.81 48.06
N ALA A 16 12.97 34.15 48.19
CA ALA A 16 12.43 35.03 47.16
C ALA A 16 13.34 35.00 45.93
N GLY A 17 12.94 34.24 44.91
CA GLY A 17 13.53 34.29 43.58
C GLY A 17 12.82 35.39 42.77
N LEU A 18 13.56 36.41 42.35
CA LEU A 18 13.12 37.38 41.36
C LEU A 18 12.75 36.64 40.08
N PHE A 19 11.48 36.58 39.76
CA PHE A 19 11.03 36.23 38.40
C PHE A 19 11.25 37.43 37.49
N LEU A 20 12.34 37.44 36.76
CA LEU A 20 12.45 38.21 35.54
C LEU A 20 11.48 37.58 34.54
N ALA A 21 10.39 38.26 34.24
CA ALA A 21 9.51 37.93 33.15
C ALA A 21 10.33 37.97 31.86
N PRO A 22 10.34 36.91 31.03
CA PRO A 22 10.90 37.03 29.69
C PRO A 22 10.02 38.01 28.92
N ALA A 23 10.65 39.01 28.32
CA ALA A 23 10.03 39.90 27.36
C ALA A 23 9.27 39.06 26.34
N ALA A 24 8.01 39.40 26.09
CA ALA A 24 7.20 38.86 25.03
C ALA A 24 7.81 39.24 23.69
N GLY A 25 8.83 38.48 23.28
CA GLY A 25 9.21 38.34 21.89
C GLY A 25 8.23 37.36 21.28
N GLY A 26 7.21 37.88 20.60
CA GLY A 26 6.29 37.09 19.80
C GLY A 26 7.04 36.44 18.65
N GLY A 27 7.73 35.35 18.94
CA GLY A 27 8.10 34.34 17.92
C GLY A 27 6.82 33.57 17.62
N SER A 28 6.16 33.89 16.51
CA SER A 28 5.14 33.02 15.93
C SER A 28 5.73 31.62 15.87
N ALA A 29 5.09 30.66 16.52
CA ALA A 29 5.42 29.25 16.33
C ALA A 29 5.52 29.01 14.82
N GLU A 30 6.64 28.45 14.37
CA GLU A 30 6.89 28.26 12.95
C GLU A 30 5.81 27.31 12.44
N PHE A 31 4.91 27.80 11.57
CA PHE A 31 3.80 27.04 11.03
C PHE A 31 4.36 25.84 10.25
N ASP A 32 4.03 24.64 10.69
CA ASP A 32 4.33 23.40 9.96
C ASP A 32 3.03 22.86 9.36
N PRO A 33 2.83 22.97 8.03
CA PRO A 33 1.62 22.49 7.37
C PRO A 33 1.42 20.99 7.49
N LEU A 34 2.42 20.23 7.94
CA LEU A 34 2.35 18.79 8.17
C LEU A 34 1.91 18.46 9.59
N LEU A 35 2.09 19.38 10.54
CA LEU A 35 1.79 19.17 11.96
C LEU A 35 0.48 19.83 12.39
N ASP A 36 0.11 20.97 11.80
CA ASP A 36 -1.02 21.80 12.23
C ASP A 36 -2.40 21.32 11.74
N GLY A 37 -2.52 20.14 11.18
CA GLY A 37 -3.76 19.67 10.55
C GLY A 37 -4.38 18.37 11.07
N ALA A 38 -3.76 17.64 12.00
CA ALA A 38 -4.31 16.43 12.58
C ALA A 38 -3.86 16.25 14.01
N PRO A 39 -4.63 15.59 14.90
CA PRO A 39 -4.12 15.11 16.18
C PRO A 39 -3.08 14.03 15.89
N LEU A 40 -1.83 14.45 15.70
CA LEU A 40 -0.69 13.56 15.65
C LEU A 40 -0.45 13.11 17.08
N CYS A 41 -0.49 11.79 17.30
CA CYS A 41 0.13 11.21 18.47
C CYS A 41 1.55 11.74 18.53
N ALA A 42 1.91 12.37 19.65
CA ALA A 42 3.20 13.00 19.85
C ALA A 42 4.33 12.06 19.42
N ALA A 43 5.10 12.48 18.43
CA ALA A 43 6.41 11.88 18.21
C ALA A 43 7.24 12.09 19.48
N PRO A 44 8.04 11.12 19.93
CA PRO A 44 8.93 11.35 21.05
C PRO A 44 9.82 12.55 20.73
N ALA A 45 9.84 13.51 21.63
CA ALA A 45 10.64 14.71 21.51
C ALA A 45 12.11 14.34 21.36
N GLY A 46 12.73 14.71 20.23
CA GLY A 46 14.18 14.66 20.08
C GLY A 46 14.70 13.97 18.82
N GLY A 47 14.67 14.67 17.69
CA GLY A 47 15.44 14.39 16.50
C GLY A 47 14.90 15.13 15.29
N PRO A 48 15.73 15.85 14.53
CA PRO A 48 15.22 16.59 13.39
C PRO A 48 14.76 15.65 12.28
N PRO A 49 13.59 15.88 11.65
CA PRO A 49 13.09 15.12 10.50
C PRO A 49 14.09 15.03 9.34
N ALA A 50 15.00 16.00 9.24
CA ALA A 50 16.07 16.04 8.24
C ALA A 50 17.08 14.90 8.36
N LEU A 51 17.41 14.46 9.58
CA LEU A 51 18.39 13.37 9.79
C LEU A 51 17.84 12.02 9.32
N LEU A 52 16.55 11.76 9.59
CA LEU A 52 15.89 10.53 9.14
C LEU A 52 15.83 10.48 7.61
N ARG A 53 15.57 11.60 6.96
CA ARG A 53 15.53 11.75 5.50
C ARG A 53 16.91 11.47 4.87
N HIS A 54 17.99 11.99 5.45
CA HIS A 54 19.36 11.73 4.96
C HIS A 54 19.76 10.26 5.17
N LEU A 55 19.37 9.64 6.27
CA LEU A 55 19.63 8.22 6.52
C LEU A 55 18.88 7.30 5.57
N VAL A 56 17.64 7.66 5.19
CA VAL A 56 16.84 6.90 4.22
C VAL A 56 17.41 7.03 2.81
N LEU A 57 17.80 8.23 2.38
CA LEU A 57 18.43 8.47 1.08
C LEU A 57 19.79 7.77 1.00
N ALA A 58 20.63 7.88 2.04
CA ALA A 58 21.91 7.19 2.11
C ALA A 58 21.77 5.66 2.07
N ALA A 59 20.76 5.09 2.76
CA ALA A 59 20.48 3.66 2.71
C ALA A 59 19.97 3.20 1.33
N ALA A 60 19.23 4.06 0.62
CA ALA A 60 18.75 3.77 -0.73
C ALA A 60 19.87 3.88 -1.78
N GLU A 61 20.86 4.75 -1.55
CA GLU A 61 21.99 4.96 -2.46
C GLU A 61 23.16 3.99 -2.25
N THR A 62 23.33 3.44 -1.04
CA THR A 62 24.52 2.65 -0.68
C THR A 62 24.40 1.14 -0.91
N ALA A 63 23.24 0.63 -1.33
CA ALA A 63 23.13 -0.75 -1.78
C ALA A 63 23.28 -0.79 -3.32
N PRO A 64 24.46 -1.13 -3.88
CA PRO A 64 24.56 -1.30 -5.31
C PRO A 64 23.64 -2.45 -5.73
N PHE A 65 22.59 -2.14 -6.48
CA PHE A 65 21.80 -3.13 -7.19
C PHE A 65 22.73 -3.76 -8.24
N GLN A 66 23.24 -4.94 -7.95
CA GLN A 66 23.83 -5.77 -8.98
C GLN A 66 22.71 -6.59 -9.60
N PRO A 67 22.32 -6.32 -10.86
CA PRO A 67 21.46 -7.25 -11.58
C PRO A 67 22.16 -8.61 -11.60
N ALA A 68 21.42 -9.67 -11.30
CA ALA A 68 21.95 -11.02 -11.42
C ALA A 68 22.53 -11.21 -12.84
N PRO A 69 23.71 -11.85 -12.99
CA PRO A 69 24.30 -12.06 -14.31
C PRO A 69 23.30 -12.77 -15.23
N PRO A 70 23.30 -12.45 -16.54
CA PRO A 70 22.41 -13.10 -17.49
C PRO A 70 22.67 -14.60 -17.47
N ARG A 71 21.65 -15.39 -17.13
CA ARG A 71 21.71 -16.86 -17.14
C ARG A 71 21.28 -17.41 -18.48
N PRO A 72 21.79 -18.60 -18.86
CA PRO A 72 21.42 -19.24 -20.12
C PRO A 72 19.94 -19.58 -20.17
N ALA A 73 19.43 -19.79 -21.40
CA ALA A 73 18.04 -20.05 -21.72
C ALA A 73 17.35 -21.01 -20.74
N LEU A 74 16.14 -20.62 -20.35
CA LEU A 74 15.29 -21.26 -19.36
C LEU A 74 15.14 -22.76 -19.59
N GLY A 75 15.83 -23.55 -18.77
CA GLY A 75 15.39 -24.91 -18.48
C GLY A 75 14.17 -24.88 -17.56
N GLU A 76 13.27 -25.85 -17.67
CA GLU A 76 12.10 -26.00 -16.80
C GLU A 76 12.47 -26.26 -15.32
N ALA A 77 13.73 -26.53 -15.03
CA ALA A 77 14.20 -26.87 -13.68
C ALA A 77 14.29 -25.64 -12.77
N PRO A 78 13.72 -25.69 -11.55
CA PRO A 78 13.89 -24.65 -10.55
C PRO A 78 15.34 -24.39 -10.20
N VAL A 79 15.66 -23.15 -9.79
CA VAL A 79 17.01 -22.74 -9.39
C VAL A 79 17.00 -22.18 -7.97
N LEU A 80 18.10 -22.36 -7.25
CA LEU A 80 18.32 -21.66 -5.96
C LEU A 80 18.80 -20.23 -6.26
N TYR A 81 17.98 -19.25 -5.84
CA TYR A 81 18.27 -17.83 -6.01
C TYR A 81 19.22 -17.34 -4.91
N ALA A 82 20.32 -16.72 -5.29
CA ALA A 82 21.31 -16.20 -4.34
C ALA A 82 20.88 -14.89 -3.65
N ASN A 83 19.84 -14.22 -4.18
CA ASN A 83 19.42 -12.87 -3.80
C ASN A 83 18.07 -12.81 -3.04
N LEU A 84 17.66 -13.94 -2.43
CA LEU A 84 16.45 -13.99 -1.56
C LEU A 84 16.80 -13.89 -0.06
N GLY A 85 17.99 -13.41 0.29
CA GLY A 85 18.40 -13.22 1.68
C GLY A 85 18.78 -14.51 2.39
N THR A 86 18.76 -14.46 3.73
CA THR A 86 19.36 -15.52 4.58
C THR A 86 18.39 -16.09 5.61
N LEU A 87 17.08 -15.74 5.57
CA LEU A 87 16.11 -16.35 6.47
C LEU A 87 16.15 -17.87 6.33
N SER A 88 16.24 -18.57 7.45
CA SER A 88 16.23 -20.04 7.50
C SER A 88 15.26 -20.51 8.58
N PHE A 89 14.48 -21.52 8.23
CA PHE A 89 13.55 -22.20 9.13
C PHE A 89 13.81 -23.71 9.07
N LYS A 90 14.23 -24.32 10.17
CA LYS A 90 14.62 -25.73 10.18
C LYS A 90 13.47 -26.66 9.78
N ALA A 91 13.68 -27.50 8.78
CA ALA A 91 12.67 -28.41 8.24
C ALA A 91 12.71 -29.84 8.80
N GLY A 92 13.49 -30.10 9.85
CA GLY A 92 13.65 -31.45 10.42
C GLY A 92 14.42 -32.42 9.52
N THR A 93 14.97 -31.98 8.39
CA THR A 93 15.80 -32.76 7.47
C THR A 93 17.29 -32.69 7.84
N ARG A 94 18.04 -33.75 7.52
CA ARG A 94 19.52 -33.79 7.59
C ARG A 94 20.16 -33.53 6.21
N ASN A 95 19.36 -33.48 5.14
CA ASN A 95 19.84 -33.18 3.81
C ASN A 95 19.97 -31.67 3.65
N ALA A 96 21.20 -31.17 3.53
CA ALA A 96 21.48 -29.73 3.43
C ALA A 96 20.85 -29.11 2.16
N ARG A 97 20.72 -29.88 1.09
CA ARG A 97 20.13 -29.41 -0.17
C ARG A 97 18.59 -29.32 -0.06
N ALA A 98 17.96 -30.28 0.62
CA ALA A 98 16.55 -30.21 0.96
C ALA A 98 16.25 -28.99 1.85
N GLN A 99 17.10 -28.73 2.86
CA GLN A 99 16.97 -27.54 3.72
C GLN A 99 17.13 -26.24 2.91
N ALA A 100 18.05 -26.16 1.96
CA ALA A 100 18.25 -24.97 1.14
C ALA A 100 17.03 -24.67 0.26
N TRP A 101 16.44 -25.69 -0.34
CA TRP A 101 15.20 -25.57 -1.11
C TRP A 101 14.00 -25.19 -0.24
N PHE A 102 13.91 -25.79 0.95
CA PHE A 102 12.86 -25.46 1.91
C PHE A 102 12.96 -23.99 2.38
N ASP A 103 14.16 -23.52 2.70
CA ASP A 103 14.40 -22.13 3.07
C ASP A 103 14.00 -21.15 1.94
N GLN A 104 14.31 -21.51 0.69
CA GLN A 104 13.85 -20.73 -0.46
C GLN A 104 12.33 -20.71 -0.54
N GLY A 105 11.67 -21.85 -0.33
CA GLY A 105 10.20 -21.93 -0.31
C GLY A 105 9.59 -21.00 0.74
N ILE A 106 10.11 -20.99 1.97
CA ILE A 106 9.65 -20.10 3.05
C ILE A 106 9.89 -18.62 2.71
N ARG A 107 11.05 -18.28 2.16
CA ARG A 107 11.34 -16.90 1.72
C ARG A 107 10.39 -16.41 0.66
N LEU A 108 10.09 -17.26 -0.33
CA LEU A 108 9.15 -16.96 -1.41
C LEU A 108 7.69 -16.94 -0.93
N ALA A 109 7.32 -17.78 0.04
CA ALA A 109 6.02 -17.73 0.69
C ALA A 109 5.80 -16.36 1.35
N PHE A 110 6.75 -15.89 2.15
CA PHE A 110 6.70 -14.53 2.73
C PHE A 110 6.82 -13.39 1.71
N ALA A 111 7.21 -13.67 0.48
CA ALA A 111 7.20 -12.72 -0.64
C ALA A 111 5.94 -12.85 -1.51
N PHE A 112 4.95 -13.64 -1.11
CA PHE A 112 3.71 -13.93 -1.84
C PHE A 112 3.91 -14.47 -3.27
N ASN A 113 5.12 -15.00 -3.55
CA ASN A 113 5.38 -15.73 -4.78
C ASN A 113 5.13 -17.24 -4.54
N HIS A 114 3.86 -17.58 -4.30
CA HIS A 114 3.43 -18.91 -3.87
C HIS A 114 3.72 -19.99 -4.91
N ALA A 115 3.59 -19.70 -6.20
CA ALA A 115 3.87 -20.69 -7.23
C ALA A 115 5.35 -21.07 -7.28
N GLU A 116 6.27 -20.12 -7.16
CA GLU A 116 7.71 -20.43 -7.12
C GLU A 116 8.11 -21.04 -5.78
N ALA A 117 7.43 -20.65 -4.66
CA ALA A 117 7.59 -21.31 -3.37
C ALA A 117 7.18 -22.78 -3.43
N GLN A 118 6.06 -23.12 -4.09
CA GLN A 118 5.63 -24.49 -4.32
C GLN A 118 6.68 -25.29 -5.09
N ARG A 119 7.25 -24.71 -6.14
CA ARG A 119 8.33 -25.36 -6.91
C ARG A 119 9.54 -25.66 -6.02
N ALA A 120 9.93 -24.71 -5.15
CA ALA A 120 11.05 -24.90 -4.21
C ALA A 120 10.74 -26.02 -3.21
N PHE A 121 9.53 -26.06 -2.63
CA PHE A 121 9.14 -27.15 -1.72
C PHE A 121 9.13 -28.51 -2.39
N ARG A 122 8.69 -28.61 -3.66
CA ARG A 122 8.77 -29.86 -4.43
C ARG A 122 10.19 -30.32 -4.70
N GLU A 123 11.13 -29.40 -4.94
CA GLU A 123 12.55 -29.79 -5.01
C GLU A 123 13.08 -30.27 -3.64
N ALA A 124 12.68 -29.63 -2.54
CA ALA A 124 13.03 -30.12 -1.20
C ALA A 124 12.52 -31.54 -0.94
N GLN A 125 11.29 -31.87 -1.40
CA GLN A 125 10.71 -33.21 -1.33
C GLN A 125 11.50 -34.24 -2.15
N LYS A 126 11.99 -33.86 -3.33
CA LYS A 126 12.83 -34.75 -4.17
C LYS A 126 14.18 -35.05 -3.51
N GLU A 127 14.79 -34.03 -2.89
CA GLU A 127 16.05 -34.18 -2.19
C GLU A 127 15.93 -34.98 -0.88
N ASP A 128 14.81 -34.86 -0.16
CA ASP A 128 14.50 -35.68 1.02
C ASP A 128 13.02 -36.06 1.07
N PRO A 129 12.62 -37.21 0.50
CA PRO A 129 11.24 -37.68 0.50
C PRO A 129 10.65 -37.99 1.90
N ARG A 130 11.47 -37.96 2.96
CA ARG A 130 11.05 -38.14 4.36
C ARG A 130 10.90 -36.83 5.12
N CYS A 131 11.15 -35.69 4.50
CA CYS A 131 11.00 -34.38 5.08
C CYS A 131 9.51 -34.00 5.18
N ALA A 132 8.89 -34.21 6.33
CA ALA A 132 7.46 -33.91 6.54
C ALA A 132 7.14 -32.44 6.30
N LEU A 133 7.98 -31.49 6.80
CA LEU A 133 7.76 -30.05 6.57
C LEU A 133 7.94 -29.64 5.11
N CYS A 134 8.66 -30.41 4.27
CA CYS A 134 8.75 -30.08 2.86
C CYS A 134 7.39 -30.25 2.15
N PHE A 135 6.60 -31.22 2.56
CA PHE A 135 5.21 -31.42 2.10
C PHE A 135 4.24 -30.43 2.76
N TRP A 136 4.43 -30.13 4.04
CA TRP A 136 3.69 -29.08 4.74
C TRP A 136 3.86 -27.71 4.06
N GLY A 137 5.08 -27.34 3.64
CA GLY A 137 5.36 -26.10 2.96
C GLY A 137 4.63 -25.97 1.62
N GLU A 138 4.57 -27.06 0.84
CA GLU A 138 3.77 -27.10 -0.37
C GLU A 138 2.28 -26.91 -0.08
N ALA A 139 1.75 -27.61 0.93
CA ALA A 139 0.36 -27.43 1.34
C ALA A 139 0.08 -26.00 1.83
N LEU A 140 1.00 -25.39 2.57
CA LEU A 140 0.87 -24.02 3.08
C LEU A 140 0.62 -23.01 1.94
N VAL A 141 1.46 -23.03 0.91
CA VAL A 141 1.40 -22.04 -0.19
C VAL A 141 0.33 -22.31 -1.25
N LEU A 142 -0.35 -23.44 -1.15
CA LEU A 142 -1.57 -23.74 -1.92
C LEU A 142 -2.82 -23.17 -1.26
N GLY A 143 -2.73 -22.71 -0.01
CA GLY A 143 -3.77 -21.97 0.66
C GLY A 143 -3.85 -20.51 0.24
N PRO A 144 -4.83 -19.77 0.80
CA PRO A 144 -4.96 -18.34 0.56
C PRO A 144 -3.83 -17.53 1.20
N ASN A 145 -3.66 -16.30 0.75
CA ASN A 145 -3.00 -15.22 1.46
C ASN A 145 -3.89 -13.97 1.42
N ILE A 146 -3.50 -12.90 2.10
CA ILE A 146 -4.30 -11.69 2.21
C ILE A 146 -4.65 -11.01 0.87
N ASN A 147 -3.88 -11.29 -0.21
CA ASN A 147 -4.08 -10.71 -1.53
C ASN A 147 -4.82 -11.62 -2.49
N VAL A 148 -4.76 -12.94 -2.26
CA VAL A 148 -5.29 -13.94 -3.19
C VAL A 148 -6.05 -15.00 -2.41
N PRO A 149 -7.35 -15.19 -2.68
CA PRO A 149 -8.12 -16.29 -2.11
C PRO A 149 -7.60 -17.64 -2.63
N MET A 150 -7.85 -18.70 -1.89
CA MET A 150 -7.52 -20.05 -2.35
C MET A 150 -8.27 -20.39 -3.64
N LEU A 151 -7.54 -20.77 -4.68
CA LEU A 151 -8.14 -21.20 -5.93
C LEU A 151 -8.78 -22.60 -5.77
N PRO A 152 -9.97 -22.85 -6.36
CA PRO A 152 -10.66 -24.14 -6.23
C PRO A 152 -9.79 -25.35 -6.66
N GLU A 153 -9.02 -25.20 -7.72
CA GLU A 153 -8.12 -26.23 -8.26
C GLU A 153 -6.93 -26.55 -7.32
N ALA A 154 -6.60 -25.67 -6.39
CA ALA A 154 -5.53 -25.90 -5.42
C ALA A 154 -5.93 -26.87 -4.30
N SER A 155 -7.23 -27.11 -4.08
CA SER A 155 -7.74 -27.94 -2.97
C SER A 155 -7.22 -29.37 -3.01
N GLY A 156 -7.33 -30.04 -4.16
CA GLY A 156 -6.82 -31.41 -4.34
C GLY A 156 -5.32 -31.55 -4.08
N PRO A 157 -4.48 -30.75 -4.74
CA PRO A 157 -3.03 -30.73 -4.49
C PRO A 157 -2.66 -30.41 -3.04
N ALA A 158 -3.35 -29.46 -2.39
CA ALA A 158 -3.08 -29.10 -0.99
C ALA A 158 -3.37 -30.26 -0.04
N LEU A 159 -4.51 -30.93 -0.22
CA LEU A 159 -4.87 -32.14 0.56
C LEU A 159 -3.87 -33.27 0.33
N ALA A 160 -3.41 -33.49 -0.90
CA ALA A 160 -2.44 -34.53 -1.20
C ALA A 160 -1.07 -34.27 -0.54
N ALA A 161 -0.58 -33.04 -0.63
CA ALA A 161 0.65 -32.65 0.05
C ALA A 161 0.53 -32.76 1.57
N LEU A 162 -0.59 -32.29 2.14
CA LEU A 162 -0.85 -32.39 3.57
C LEU A 162 -0.95 -33.84 4.05
N ALA A 163 -1.66 -34.71 3.31
CA ALA A 163 -1.75 -36.14 3.63
C ALA A 163 -0.36 -36.80 3.71
N LYS A 164 0.56 -36.41 2.82
CA LYS A 164 1.93 -36.91 2.85
C LYS A 164 2.72 -36.36 4.04
N ALA A 165 2.52 -35.08 4.41
CA ALA A 165 3.10 -34.52 5.62
C ALA A 165 2.63 -35.27 6.90
N VAL A 166 1.33 -35.56 7.01
CA VAL A 166 0.73 -36.33 8.11
C VAL A 166 1.27 -37.77 8.15
N GLU A 167 1.38 -38.46 7.01
CA GLU A 167 2.00 -39.81 6.95
C GLU A 167 3.42 -39.83 7.56
N LEU A 168 4.17 -38.74 7.38
CA LEU A 168 5.57 -38.62 7.83
C LEU A 168 5.72 -38.02 9.22
N GLU A 169 4.67 -37.45 9.82
CA GLU A 169 4.76 -36.66 11.07
C GLU A 169 5.29 -37.44 12.26
N ALA A 170 5.02 -38.77 12.34
CA ALA A 170 5.47 -39.60 13.45
C ALA A 170 7.00 -39.59 13.63
N SER A 171 7.77 -39.39 12.54
CA SER A 171 9.23 -39.30 12.54
C SER A 171 9.74 -37.85 12.64
N ALA A 172 8.85 -36.86 12.59
CA ALA A 172 9.21 -35.45 12.60
C ALA A 172 9.44 -34.93 14.05
N PRO A 173 10.25 -33.86 14.22
CA PRO A 173 10.36 -33.15 15.49
C PRO A 173 8.98 -32.70 16.02
N ALA A 174 8.83 -32.59 17.33
CA ALA A 174 7.56 -32.21 17.96
C ALA A 174 7.00 -30.89 17.43
N ARG A 175 7.87 -29.88 17.20
CA ARG A 175 7.50 -28.59 16.60
C ARG A 175 6.84 -28.78 15.23
N ASP A 176 7.44 -29.59 14.40
CA ASP A 176 7.00 -29.81 13.03
C ASP A 176 5.65 -30.53 12.99
N ARG A 177 5.42 -31.50 13.90
CA ARG A 177 4.11 -32.16 14.07
C ARG A 177 3.00 -31.15 14.41
N PHE A 178 3.24 -30.22 15.36
CA PHE A 178 2.25 -29.19 15.70
C PHE A 178 1.92 -28.28 14.53
N LEU A 179 2.92 -27.94 13.69
CA LEU A 179 2.68 -27.16 12.47
C LEU A 179 1.82 -27.94 11.44
N ILE A 180 2.08 -29.24 11.28
CA ILE A 180 1.31 -30.11 10.39
C ILE A 180 -0.12 -30.25 10.89
N GLU A 181 -0.31 -30.56 12.19
CA GLU A 181 -1.62 -30.68 12.84
C GLU A 181 -2.42 -29.37 12.74
N ALA A 182 -1.76 -28.20 12.90
CA ALA A 182 -2.41 -26.91 12.74
C ALA A 182 -2.86 -26.68 11.29
N LEU A 183 -1.98 -26.92 10.31
CA LEU A 183 -2.30 -26.72 8.89
C LEU A 183 -3.43 -27.67 8.44
N ALA A 184 -3.55 -28.85 9.03
CA ALA A 184 -4.64 -29.79 8.75
C ALA A 184 -6.03 -29.20 9.03
N LYS A 185 -6.14 -28.18 9.89
CA LYS A 185 -7.41 -27.48 10.14
C LYS A 185 -7.83 -26.56 8.99
N ARG A 186 -6.88 -26.16 8.12
CA ARG A 186 -7.12 -25.24 7.00
C ARG A 186 -7.80 -25.91 5.80
N TYR A 187 -7.77 -27.24 5.71
CA TYR A 187 -8.24 -27.98 4.54
C TYR A 187 -9.31 -29.00 4.89
N SER A 188 -10.21 -29.24 3.94
CA SER A 188 -11.27 -30.24 4.05
C SER A 188 -11.48 -30.92 2.69
N ALA A 189 -11.75 -32.21 2.71
CA ALA A 189 -12.19 -32.96 1.53
C ALA A 189 -13.69 -32.73 1.22
N ASP A 190 -14.44 -32.15 2.16
CA ASP A 190 -15.83 -31.78 1.95
C ASP A 190 -15.91 -30.52 1.07
N PRO A 191 -16.45 -30.60 -0.15
CA PRO A 191 -16.55 -29.45 -1.05
C PRO A 191 -17.53 -28.37 -0.55
N LYS A 192 -18.31 -28.64 0.50
CA LYS A 192 -19.23 -27.70 1.14
C LYS A 192 -18.62 -27.01 2.35
N ALA A 193 -17.38 -27.36 2.73
CA ALA A 193 -16.74 -26.74 3.86
C ALA A 193 -16.48 -25.24 3.58
N GLU A 194 -16.98 -24.40 4.49
CA GLU A 194 -16.84 -22.95 4.38
C GLU A 194 -15.38 -22.51 4.59
N ARG A 195 -14.81 -21.81 3.61
CA ARG A 195 -13.41 -21.35 3.63
C ARG A 195 -13.10 -20.54 4.89
N ALA A 196 -13.97 -19.61 5.25
CA ALA A 196 -13.80 -18.75 6.42
C ALA A 196 -13.72 -19.54 7.75
N ALA A 197 -14.51 -20.64 7.88
CA ALA A 197 -14.46 -21.51 9.05
C ALA A 197 -13.15 -22.29 9.13
N LEU A 198 -12.61 -22.74 7.98
CA LEU A 198 -11.34 -23.44 7.91
C LEU A 198 -10.16 -22.52 8.22
N ASP A 199 -10.16 -21.28 7.70
CA ASP A 199 -9.12 -20.29 7.98
C ASP A 199 -9.14 -19.88 9.46
N ALA A 200 -10.33 -19.72 10.07
CA ALA A 200 -10.47 -19.46 11.50
C ALA A 200 -9.93 -20.62 12.34
N ALA A 201 -10.26 -21.87 11.98
CA ALA A 201 -9.76 -23.06 12.68
C ALA A 201 -8.23 -23.20 12.58
N TYR A 202 -7.65 -22.86 11.44
CA TYR A 202 -6.20 -22.80 11.26
C TYR A 202 -5.56 -21.72 12.13
N ALA A 203 -6.11 -20.51 12.13
CA ALA A 203 -5.59 -19.42 12.97
C ALA A 203 -5.66 -19.76 14.47
N ASP A 204 -6.73 -20.41 14.93
CA ASP A 204 -6.86 -20.84 16.33
C ASP A 204 -5.90 -21.97 16.68
N ALA A 205 -5.66 -22.92 15.76
CA ALA A 205 -4.64 -23.95 15.93
C ALA A 205 -3.23 -23.35 15.96
N MET A 206 -2.92 -22.39 15.09
CA MET A 206 -1.64 -21.68 15.10
C MET A 206 -1.44 -20.84 16.37
N ALA A 207 -2.50 -20.33 17.00
CA ALA A 207 -2.40 -19.68 18.31
C ALA A 207 -1.84 -20.64 19.38
N ALA A 208 -2.28 -21.89 19.40
CA ALA A 208 -1.75 -22.92 20.33
C ALA A 208 -0.26 -23.24 20.03
N VAL A 209 0.12 -23.28 18.74
CA VAL A 209 1.54 -23.47 18.35
C VAL A 209 2.39 -22.28 18.79
N ALA A 210 1.93 -21.06 18.56
CA ALA A 210 2.59 -19.82 18.96
C ALA A 210 2.80 -19.73 20.48
N GLN A 211 1.79 -20.11 21.27
CA GLN A 211 1.89 -20.18 22.73
C GLN A 211 2.94 -21.19 23.19
N ARG A 212 3.10 -22.31 22.47
CA ARG A 212 4.10 -23.34 22.79
C ARG A 212 5.51 -22.96 22.40
N TYR A 213 5.65 -22.13 21.36
CA TYR A 213 6.94 -21.67 20.82
C TYR A 213 7.03 -20.14 20.78
N PRO A 214 6.86 -19.43 21.92
CA PRO A 214 6.79 -17.96 21.94
C PRO A 214 8.10 -17.27 21.56
N GLY A 215 9.20 -18.01 21.49
CA GLY A 215 10.52 -17.54 21.07
C GLY A 215 10.84 -17.80 19.60
N ASP A 216 9.98 -18.47 18.83
CA ASP A 216 10.21 -18.75 17.41
C ASP A 216 9.54 -17.66 16.54
N ASP A 217 10.38 -16.76 16.00
CA ASP A 217 9.93 -15.61 15.21
C ASP A 217 9.17 -16.02 13.95
N THR A 218 9.57 -17.13 13.31
CA THR A 218 8.89 -17.64 12.10
C THR A 218 7.50 -18.19 12.44
N ILE A 219 7.37 -18.94 13.54
CA ILE A 219 6.05 -19.44 14.01
C ILE A 219 5.11 -18.27 14.34
N LEU A 220 5.62 -17.25 15.06
CA LEU A 220 4.80 -16.08 15.37
C LEU A 220 4.39 -15.31 14.11
N THR A 221 5.28 -15.23 13.12
CA THR A 221 4.97 -14.59 11.83
C THR A 221 3.89 -15.37 11.07
N LEU A 222 3.98 -16.71 11.01
CA LEU A 222 2.95 -17.58 10.42
C LEU A 222 1.62 -17.51 11.17
N TYR A 223 1.65 -17.37 12.50
CA TYR A 223 0.44 -17.13 13.29
C TYR A 223 -0.21 -15.78 12.97
N ALA A 224 0.60 -14.73 12.83
CA ALA A 224 0.08 -13.42 12.43
C ALA A 224 -0.57 -13.48 11.03
N GLU A 225 0.08 -14.14 10.07
CA GLU A 225 -0.47 -14.36 8.73
C GLU A 225 -1.79 -15.15 8.78
N ALA A 226 -1.84 -16.25 9.55
CA ALA A 226 -3.06 -17.03 9.72
C ALA A 226 -4.23 -16.20 10.29
N MET A 227 -3.96 -15.27 11.21
CA MET A 227 -4.96 -14.31 11.68
C MET A 227 -5.36 -13.31 10.61
N MET A 228 -4.39 -12.81 9.82
CA MET A 228 -4.65 -11.87 8.73
C MET A 228 -5.55 -12.47 7.66
N ASP A 229 -5.39 -13.74 7.34
CA ASP A 229 -6.19 -14.46 6.35
C ASP A 229 -7.66 -14.65 6.77
N THR A 230 -7.99 -14.54 8.06
CA THR A 230 -9.39 -14.59 8.52
C THR A 230 -10.19 -13.33 8.20
N GLN A 231 -9.52 -12.23 7.92
CA GLN A 231 -10.11 -10.92 7.63
C GLN A 231 -9.18 -10.08 6.71
N PRO A 232 -8.89 -10.54 5.48
CA PRO A 232 -7.93 -9.88 4.59
C PRO A 232 -8.25 -8.40 4.41
N TRP A 233 -7.25 -7.52 4.65
CA TRP A 233 -7.33 -6.06 4.53
C TRP A 233 -8.26 -5.35 5.52
N ASP A 234 -9.09 -6.07 6.29
CA ASP A 234 -10.11 -5.52 7.18
C ASP A 234 -9.63 -5.51 8.65
N TYR A 235 -8.46 -4.90 8.91
CA TYR A 235 -7.84 -4.88 10.23
C TYR A 235 -8.20 -3.67 11.08
N TRP A 236 -8.85 -2.66 10.48
CA TRP A 236 -9.15 -1.38 11.11
C TRP A 236 -10.57 -0.94 10.83
N GLU A 237 -11.21 -0.30 11.82
CA GLU A 237 -12.47 0.42 11.60
C GLU A 237 -12.24 1.59 10.63
N ALA A 238 -13.32 2.11 10.04
CA ALA A 238 -13.26 3.27 9.16
C ALA A 238 -12.48 4.42 9.80
N GLY A 239 -11.55 5.02 9.04
CA GLY A 239 -10.63 6.05 9.54
C GLY A 239 -9.37 5.52 10.23
N GLY A 240 -9.19 4.20 10.40
CA GLY A 240 -7.93 3.59 10.81
C GLY A 240 -7.50 3.80 12.26
N ALA A 241 -8.35 4.37 13.13
CA ALA A 241 -8.00 4.68 14.52
C ALA A 241 -8.17 3.49 15.47
N LYS A 242 -9.15 2.63 15.20
CA LYS A 242 -9.49 1.48 16.04
C LYS A 242 -9.24 0.18 15.30
N PRO A 243 -8.51 -0.78 15.90
CA PRO A 243 -8.37 -2.10 15.32
C PRO A 243 -9.70 -2.83 15.31
N LYS A 244 -9.93 -3.64 14.24
CA LYS A 244 -11.13 -4.44 14.02
C LYS A 244 -10.80 -5.92 14.12
N GLY A 245 -11.71 -6.73 14.65
CA GLY A 245 -11.54 -8.17 14.74
C GLY A 245 -10.21 -8.58 15.41
N ARG A 246 -9.38 -9.31 14.71
CA ARG A 246 -8.04 -9.75 15.17
C ARG A 246 -6.95 -8.70 14.98
N GLY A 247 -7.24 -7.51 14.42
CA GLY A 247 -6.27 -6.48 14.05
C GLY A 247 -5.30 -6.10 15.17
N ALA A 248 -5.79 -5.92 16.41
CA ALA A 248 -4.91 -5.62 17.55
C ALA A 248 -3.93 -6.76 17.86
N ALA A 249 -4.38 -8.00 17.80
CA ALA A 249 -3.55 -9.18 18.05
C ALA A 249 -2.50 -9.39 16.94
N ILE A 250 -2.88 -9.15 15.68
CA ILE A 250 -1.97 -9.20 14.52
C ILE A 250 -0.82 -8.21 14.73
N VAL A 251 -1.14 -6.94 15.00
CA VAL A 251 -0.13 -5.89 15.22
C VAL A 251 0.77 -6.24 16.39
N ALA A 252 0.21 -6.62 17.55
CA ALA A 252 0.99 -6.96 18.73
C ALA A 252 1.93 -8.16 18.50
N THR A 253 1.46 -9.19 17.79
CA THR A 253 2.29 -10.37 17.48
C THR A 253 3.47 -10.00 16.58
N LEU A 254 3.23 -9.17 15.55
CA LEU A 254 4.29 -8.74 14.63
C LEU A 254 5.27 -7.77 15.32
N GLU A 255 4.79 -6.84 16.16
CA GLU A 255 5.64 -5.97 16.98
C GLU A 255 6.53 -6.80 17.92
N GLN A 256 6.01 -7.85 18.57
CA GLN A 256 6.78 -8.76 19.41
C GLN A 256 7.93 -9.45 18.62
N VAL A 257 7.67 -9.86 17.39
CA VAL A 257 8.72 -10.42 16.52
C VAL A 257 9.76 -9.36 16.18
N LEU A 258 9.31 -8.18 15.75
CA LEU A 258 10.20 -7.12 15.27
C LEU A 258 11.05 -6.47 16.37
N GLU A 259 10.61 -6.49 17.61
CA GLU A 259 11.41 -6.09 18.77
C GLU A 259 12.63 -7.00 18.97
N ARG A 260 12.46 -8.31 18.79
CA ARG A 260 13.54 -9.29 18.92
C ARG A 260 14.38 -9.41 17.65
N ASN A 261 13.71 -9.42 16.51
CA ASN A 261 14.32 -9.64 15.20
C ASN A 261 13.84 -8.59 14.19
N PRO A 262 14.38 -7.37 14.26
CA PRO A 262 14.00 -6.27 13.38
C PRO A 262 14.42 -6.47 11.90
N ARG A 263 14.94 -7.66 11.57
CA ARG A 263 15.39 -8.08 10.24
C ARG A 263 14.61 -9.29 9.70
N HIS A 264 13.54 -9.73 10.36
CA HIS A 264 12.71 -10.84 9.87
C HIS A 264 11.86 -10.39 8.67
N PRO A 265 12.16 -10.80 7.43
CA PRO A 265 11.54 -10.22 6.23
C PRO A 265 10.02 -10.46 6.17
N GLY A 266 9.55 -11.66 6.56
CA GLY A 266 8.12 -11.96 6.60
C GLY A 266 7.38 -11.10 7.63
N ALA A 267 7.94 -10.92 8.84
CA ALA A 267 7.30 -10.08 9.85
C ALA A 267 7.27 -8.61 9.42
N ILE A 268 8.32 -8.08 8.77
CA ILE A 268 8.31 -6.72 8.23
C ILE A 268 7.23 -6.57 7.16
N HIS A 269 7.15 -7.51 6.23
CA HIS A 269 6.16 -7.51 5.15
C HIS A 269 4.74 -7.44 5.72
N LEU A 270 4.38 -8.40 6.57
CA LEU A 270 3.04 -8.46 7.16
C LEU A 270 2.74 -7.26 8.08
N TYR A 271 3.76 -6.73 8.77
CA TYR A 271 3.59 -5.55 9.61
C TYR A 271 3.28 -4.29 8.80
N ILE A 272 3.90 -4.12 7.61
CA ILE A 272 3.54 -3.05 6.69
C ILE A 272 2.05 -3.13 6.36
N HIS A 273 1.56 -4.28 5.91
CA HIS A 273 0.15 -4.49 5.60
C HIS A 273 -0.77 -4.32 6.82
N ALA A 274 -0.32 -4.75 8.00
CA ALA A 274 -1.13 -4.64 9.21
C ALA A 274 -1.34 -3.19 9.66
N VAL A 275 -0.40 -2.25 9.39
CA VAL A 275 -0.47 -0.88 9.90
C VAL A 275 -0.70 0.18 8.84
N GLU A 276 -0.57 -0.14 7.55
CA GLU A 276 -0.67 0.86 6.47
C GLU A 276 -2.03 1.58 6.45
N ALA A 277 -3.14 0.86 6.71
CA ALA A 277 -4.48 1.44 6.78
C ALA A 277 -4.78 2.18 8.08
N SER A 278 -3.89 2.10 9.09
CA SER A 278 -4.08 2.77 10.37
C SER A 278 -3.79 4.27 10.29
N THR A 279 -4.12 4.98 11.38
CA THR A 279 -3.69 6.38 11.58
C THR A 279 -2.19 6.52 11.85
N GLN A 280 -1.45 5.43 12.06
CA GLN A 280 -0.04 5.41 12.43
C GLN A 280 0.84 4.55 11.49
N PRO A 281 0.74 4.67 10.16
CA PRO A 281 1.52 3.85 9.23
C PRO A 281 3.03 4.06 9.39
N GLY A 282 3.45 5.23 9.87
CA GLY A 282 4.86 5.56 10.12
C GLY A 282 5.57 4.65 11.13
N LYS A 283 4.84 3.90 11.95
CA LYS A 283 5.44 2.89 12.85
C LYS A 283 6.25 1.84 12.08
N ALA A 284 5.82 1.48 10.87
CA ALA A 284 6.53 0.50 10.05
C ALA A 284 7.77 1.08 9.33
N LEU A 285 7.94 2.39 9.25
CA LEU A 285 9.00 3.03 8.46
C LEU A 285 10.42 2.53 8.79
N PRO A 286 10.85 2.36 10.06
CA PRO A 286 12.19 1.87 10.40
C PRO A 286 12.44 0.44 9.90
N TYR A 287 11.40 -0.38 9.81
CA TYR A 287 11.48 -1.77 9.35
C TYR A 287 11.40 -1.83 7.83
N ALA A 288 10.45 -1.09 7.24
CA ALA A 288 10.25 -0.99 5.79
C ALA A 288 11.55 -0.61 5.06
N ASN A 289 12.30 0.35 5.59
CA ASN A 289 13.59 0.78 5.02
C ASN A 289 14.62 -0.34 4.89
N ARG A 290 14.52 -1.41 5.69
CA ARG A 290 15.48 -2.53 5.68
C ARG A 290 15.10 -3.63 4.68
N LEU A 291 13.80 -3.76 4.38
CA LEU A 291 13.25 -4.91 3.66
C LEU A 291 13.87 -5.13 2.27
N PRO A 292 14.09 -4.09 1.44
CA PRO A 292 14.68 -4.26 0.10
C PRO A 292 16.10 -4.84 0.10
N ALA A 293 16.87 -4.57 1.16
CA ALA A 293 18.23 -5.12 1.30
C ALA A 293 18.22 -6.55 1.86
N LEU A 294 17.14 -6.94 2.55
CA LEU A 294 16.99 -8.29 3.11
C LEU A 294 16.65 -9.32 2.03
N MET A 295 15.86 -8.93 1.03
CA MET A 295 15.42 -9.82 -0.04
C MET A 295 15.41 -9.10 -1.41
N PRO A 296 16.57 -8.69 -1.94
CA PRO A 296 16.64 -7.84 -3.12
C PRO A 296 16.16 -8.49 -4.42
N GLY A 297 16.04 -9.81 -4.46
CA GLY A 297 15.51 -10.56 -5.60
C GLY A 297 13.99 -10.77 -5.59
N ALA A 298 13.31 -10.42 -4.50
CA ALA A 298 11.87 -10.54 -4.36
C ALA A 298 11.21 -9.19 -4.67
N GLY A 299 10.77 -8.97 -5.92
CA GLY A 299 10.25 -7.67 -6.36
C GLY A 299 9.13 -7.14 -5.48
N HIS A 300 8.20 -7.98 -5.06
CA HIS A 300 7.14 -7.59 -4.14
C HIS A 300 7.69 -7.08 -2.79
N LEU A 301 8.68 -7.74 -2.19
CA LEU A 301 9.28 -7.26 -0.93
C LEU A 301 10.13 -6.00 -1.11
N VAL A 302 10.74 -5.82 -2.28
CA VAL A 302 11.43 -4.56 -2.63
C VAL A 302 10.42 -3.42 -2.74
N HIS A 303 9.22 -3.68 -3.26
CA HIS A 303 8.12 -2.72 -3.38
C HIS A 303 7.51 -2.33 -2.03
N MET A 304 7.40 -3.23 -1.07
CA MET A 304 6.62 -3.06 0.17
C MET A 304 6.86 -1.75 0.96
N PRO A 305 8.09 -1.21 1.04
CA PRO A 305 8.29 0.11 1.65
C PRO A 305 7.46 1.23 1.01
N ALA A 306 7.09 1.09 -0.27
CA ALA A 306 6.33 2.12 -0.97
C ALA A 306 4.94 2.35 -0.36
N HIS A 307 4.31 1.31 0.21
CA HIS A 307 3.07 1.44 0.96
C HIS A 307 3.21 2.47 2.08
N ILE A 308 4.25 2.32 2.90
CA ILE A 308 4.51 3.24 4.01
C ILE A 308 4.98 4.60 3.51
N TYR A 309 5.89 4.65 2.52
CA TYR A 309 6.36 5.90 1.94
C TYR A 309 5.20 6.73 1.38
N TYR A 310 4.26 6.09 0.67
CA TYR A 310 3.09 6.77 0.12
C TYR A 310 2.21 7.33 1.24
N ARG A 311 1.92 6.54 2.28
CA ARG A 311 1.11 6.94 3.44
C ARG A 311 1.71 8.08 4.25
N VAL A 312 3.04 8.17 4.34
CA VAL A 312 3.72 9.25 5.07
C VAL A 312 4.17 10.42 4.18
N GLY A 313 3.83 10.38 2.88
CA GLY A 313 4.12 11.46 1.93
C GLY A 313 5.57 11.50 1.41
N MET A 314 6.28 10.37 1.40
CA MET A 314 7.62 10.19 0.86
C MET A 314 7.54 9.69 -0.61
N TYR A 315 6.91 10.49 -1.48
CA TYR A 315 6.60 10.05 -2.85
C TYR A 315 7.83 9.85 -3.73
N ARG A 316 8.91 10.59 -3.48
CA ARG A 316 10.18 10.44 -4.20
C ARG A 316 10.82 9.07 -3.89
N GLU A 317 10.82 8.70 -2.62
CA GLU A 317 11.31 7.41 -2.14
C GLU A 317 10.43 6.26 -2.64
N SER A 318 9.10 6.44 -2.62
CA SER A 318 8.14 5.49 -3.18
C SER A 318 8.37 5.28 -4.68
N LEU A 319 8.56 6.34 -5.45
CA LEU A 319 8.89 6.25 -6.87
C LEU A 319 10.22 5.51 -7.11
N ALA A 320 11.25 5.83 -6.34
CA ALA A 320 12.58 5.22 -6.49
C ALA A 320 12.56 3.72 -6.16
N ILE A 321 11.88 3.32 -5.07
CA ILE A 321 11.84 1.91 -4.68
C ILE A 321 11.01 1.07 -5.65
N ASN A 322 9.95 1.61 -6.24
CA ASN A 322 9.15 0.89 -7.24
C ASN A 322 9.92 0.68 -8.56
N LYS A 323 10.79 1.61 -8.96
CA LYS A 323 11.73 1.37 -10.08
C LYS A 323 12.62 0.17 -9.81
N ARG A 324 13.11 0.01 -8.56
CA ARG A 324 13.92 -1.14 -8.16
C ARG A 324 13.11 -2.43 -8.10
N ALA A 325 11.88 -2.37 -7.59
CA ALA A 325 10.97 -3.52 -7.54
C ALA A 325 10.66 -4.06 -8.93
N MET A 326 10.31 -3.18 -9.88
CA MET A 326 10.09 -3.56 -11.27
C MET A 326 11.32 -4.22 -11.89
N ALA A 327 12.53 -3.67 -11.65
CA ALA A 327 13.76 -4.25 -12.17
C ALA A 327 14.04 -5.65 -11.58
N ALA A 328 13.71 -5.87 -10.29
CA ALA A 328 13.82 -7.18 -9.65
C ALA A 328 12.83 -8.19 -10.27
N ASP A 329 11.57 -7.79 -10.49
CA ASP A 329 10.58 -8.64 -11.15
C ASP A 329 10.96 -8.98 -12.60
N GLU A 330 11.41 -7.99 -13.36
CA GLU A 330 11.87 -8.21 -14.74
C GLU A 330 13.10 -9.13 -14.80
N ALA A 331 13.99 -9.07 -13.80
CA ALA A 331 15.11 -10.01 -13.67
C ALA A 331 14.61 -11.42 -13.33
N TYR A 332 13.65 -11.55 -12.43
CA TYR A 332 13.01 -12.82 -12.09
C TYR A 332 12.30 -13.43 -13.30
N PHE A 333 11.52 -12.66 -14.06
CA PHE A 333 10.81 -13.15 -15.26
C PHE A 333 11.74 -13.68 -16.35
N ARG A 334 13.01 -13.25 -16.37
CA ARG A 334 14.01 -13.81 -17.30
C ARG A 334 14.57 -15.15 -16.85
N THR A 335 14.42 -15.51 -15.58
CA THR A 335 15.06 -16.69 -14.97
C THR A 335 14.08 -17.77 -14.54
N SER A 336 12.78 -17.49 -14.53
CA SER A 336 11.74 -18.43 -14.16
C SER A 336 10.57 -18.39 -15.17
N PRO A 337 9.96 -19.56 -15.53
CA PRO A 337 8.65 -19.55 -16.12
C PRO A 337 7.70 -18.93 -15.08
N SER A 338 7.44 -17.64 -15.24
CA SER A 338 6.71 -16.86 -14.27
C SER A 338 5.28 -17.37 -14.11
N ASP A 339 4.83 -17.45 -12.85
CA ASP A 339 3.42 -17.59 -12.52
C ASP A 339 2.61 -16.48 -13.22
N PRO A 340 1.61 -16.85 -14.06
CA PRO A 340 0.75 -15.87 -14.70
C PRO A 340 0.07 -14.92 -13.71
N LEU A 341 -0.32 -15.42 -12.52
CA LEU A 341 -0.96 -14.62 -11.49
C LEU A 341 0.01 -13.58 -10.90
N TYR A 342 1.23 -13.95 -10.56
CA TYR A 342 2.26 -13.00 -10.08
C TYR A 342 2.51 -11.90 -11.12
N LYS A 343 2.60 -12.28 -12.38
CA LYS A 343 2.81 -11.36 -13.51
C LYS A 343 1.63 -10.42 -13.74
N ALA A 344 0.41 -10.90 -13.53
CA ALA A 344 -0.81 -10.14 -13.77
C ALA A 344 -1.23 -9.26 -12.58
N ALA A 345 -0.77 -9.57 -11.36
CA ALA A 345 -1.15 -8.86 -10.13
C ALA A 345 -0.02 -8.01 -9.54
N TYR A 346 1.08 -8.64 -9.09
CA TYR A 346 2.11 -7.94 -8.31
C TYR A 346 2.98 -6.99 -9.15
N TYR A 347 3.35 -7.39 -10.36
CA TYR A 347 4.14 -6.53 -11.24
C TYR A 347 3.38 -5.28 -11.71
N PRO A 348 2.12 -5.35 -12.17
CA PRO A 348 1.31 -4.16 -12.43
C PRO A 348 1.11 -3.28 -11.19
N HIS A 349 0.98 -3.87 -10.01
CA HIS A 349 0.87 -3.13 -8.75
C HIS A 349 2.11 -2.25 -8.47
N ASN A 350 3.31 -2.78 -8.70
CA ASN A 350 4.56 -2.01 -8.58
C ASN A 350 4.61 -0.84 -9.58
N ILE A 351 4.16 -1.05 -10.81
CA ILE A 351 4.05 0.01 -11.84
C ILE A 351 3.01 1.05 -11.44
N HIS A 352 1.88 0.61 -10.89
CA HIS A 352 0.80 1.47 -10.44
C HIS A 352 1.28 2.40 -9.31
N PHE A 353 1.98 1.87 -8.31
CA PHE A 353 2.58 2.69 -7.24
C PHE A 353 3.63 3.68 -7.75
N LEU A 354 4.44 3.29 -8.74
CA LEU A 354 5.36 4.22 -9.40
C LEU A 354 4.60 5.37 -10.05
N MET A 355 3.54 5.05 -10.79
CA MET A 355 2.71 6.03 -11.50
C MET A 355 2.10 7.04 -10.53
N VAL A 356 1.42 6.57 -9.46
CA VAL A 356 0.75 7.47 -8.51
C VAL A 356 1.74 8.26 -7.67
N SER A 357 2.92 7.70 -7.35
CA SER A 357 3.99 8.44 -6.66
C SER A 357 4.54 9.58 -7.52
N ALA A 358 4.70 9.35 -8.83
CA ALA A 358 5.06 10.40 -9.78
C ALA A 358 3.97 11.47 -9.89
N GLN A 359 2.69 11.09 -9.90
CA GLN A 359 1.56 12.03 -9.90
C GLN A 359 1.58 12.94 -8.68
N MET A 360 1.76 12.39 -7.49
CA MET A 360 1.77 13.15 -6.24
C MET A 360 2.94 14.13 -6.15
N GLY A 361 4.09 13.77 -6.70
CA GLY A 361 5.28 14.63 -6.76
C GLY A 361 5.34 15.55 -7.98
N GLY A 362 4.40 15.44 -8.92
CA GLY A 362 4.31 16.30 -10.11
C GLY A 362 5.20 15.90 -11.29
N ASP A 363 5.84 14.70 -11.26
CA ASP A 363 6.64 14.18 -12.38
C ASP A 363 5.74 13.59 -13.47
N GLY A 364 5.18 14.46 -14.31
CA GLY A 364 4.28 14.06 -15.40
C GLY A 364 4.95 13.14 -16.42
N THR A 365 6.26 13.29 -16.65
CA THR A 365 7.01 12.43 -17.58
C THR A 365 7.07 11.01 -17.07
N ALA A 366 7.45 10.81 -15.80
CA ALA A 366 7.48 9.49 -15.19
C ALA A 366 6.06 8.90 -15.05
N ALA A 367 5.06 9.71 -14.71
CA ALA A 367 3.68 9.29 -14.56
C ALA A 367 3.10 8.75 -15.89
N ILE A 368 3.26 9.48 -16.99
CA ILE A 368 2.78 9.07 -18.34
C ILE A 368 3.53 7.82 -18.84
N ALA A 369 4.85 7.76 -18.63
CA ALA A 369 5.61 6.56 -18.99
C ALA A 369 5.17 5.32 -18.21
N ALA A 370 4.90 5.49 -16.91
CA ALA A 370 4.37 4.41 -16.07
C ALA A 370 2.93 4.03 -16.48
N ALA A 371 2.08 4.99 -16.83
CA ALA A 371 0.73 4.73 -17.33
C ALA A 371 0.73 3.85 -18.59
N ALA A 372 1.59 4.16 -19.55
CA ALA A 372 1.75 3.35 -20.77
C ALA A 372 2.26 1.93 -20.45
N LYS A 373 3.22 1.81 -19.52
CA LYS A 373 3.76 0.51 -19.09
C LYS A 373 2.71 -0.31 -18.34
N LEU A 374 1.91 0.33 -17.49
CA LEU A 374 0.82 -0.31 -16.74
C LEU A 374 -0.26 -0.85 -17.70
N ASP A 375 -0.65 -0.02 -18.67
CA ASP A 375 -1.62 -0.43 -19.69
C ASP A 375 -1.15 -1.66 -20.46
N ALA A 376 0.12 -1.69 -20.90
CA ALA A 376 0.72 -2.82 -21.60
C ALA A 376 0.88 -4.08 -20.72
N ALA A 377 1.10 -3.93 -19.41
CA ALA A 377 1.24 -5.03 -18.47
C ALA A 377 -0.09 -5.73 -18.13
N MET A 378 -1.22 -5.13 -18.49
CA MET A 378 -2.57 -5.61 -18.16
C MET A 378 -3.41 -5.84 -19.43
N PRO A 379 -3.24 -6.97 -20.14
CA PRO A 379 -4.05 -7.28 -21.32
C PRO A 379 -5.55 -7.28 -21.01
N ALA A 380 -6.35 -6.70 -21.89
CA ALA A 380 -7.79 -6.52 -21.69
C ALA A 380 -8.53 -7.85 -21.45
N GLU A 381 -8.08 -8.92 -22.11
CA GLU A 381 -8.65 -10.27 -22.00
C GLU A 381 -8.46 -10.86 -20.59
N VAL A 382 -7.34 -10.55 -19.94
CA VAL A 382 -7.07 -10.95 -18.54
C VAL A 382 -7.89 -10.12 -17.58
N VAL A 383 -7.92 -8.79 -17.79
CA VAL A 383 -8.69 -7.85 -16.96
C VAL A 383 -10.19 -8.16 -16.99
N ALA A 384 -10.71 -8.63 -18.13
CA ALA A 384 -12.11 -9.00 -18.29
C ALA A 384 -12.54 -10.19 -17.42
N GLN A 385 -11.58 -11.03 -17.00
CA GLN A 385 -11.87 -12.21 -16.17
C GLN A 385 -12.00 -11.86 -14.68
N PHE A 386 -11.40 -10.73 -14.25
CA PHE A 386 -11.33 -10.35 -12.84
C PHE A 386 -11.73 -8.87 -12.64
N ALA A 387 -12.92 -8.64 -12.10
CA ALA A 387 -13.46 -7.28 -11.92
C ALA A 387 -12.53 -6.39 -11.06
N ILE A 388 -11.85 -6.98 -10.06
CA ILE A 388 -10.88 -6.29 -9.20
C ILE A 388 -9.70 -5.66 -9.96
N MET A 389 -9.40 -6.13 -11.17
CA MET A 389 -8.30 -5.59 -11.99
C MET A 389 -8.70 -4.31 -12.76
N GLN A 390 -9.99 -4.06 -12.95
CA GLN A 390 -10.44 -2.92 -13.75
C GLN A 390 -10.08 -1.55 -13.17
N PRO A 391 -10.14 -1.29 -11.84
CA PRO A 391 -9.66 -0.02 -11.28
C PRO A 391 -8.19 0.26 -11.63
N VAL A 392 -7.33 -0.76 -11.55
CA VAL A 392 -5.90 -0.62 -11.88
C VAL A 392 -5.71 -0.37 -13.39
N LYS A 393 -6.42 -1.10 -14.24
CA LYS A 393 -6.42 -0.88 -15.71
C LYS A 393 -6.96 0.49 -16.11
N ALA A 394 -7.88 1.06 -15.32
CA ALA A 394 -8.46 2.38 -15.54
C ALA A 394 -7.57 3.54 -15.10
N ALA A 395 -6.66 3.29 -14.16
CA ALA A 395 -5.78 4.27 -13.54
C ALA A 395 -4.98 5.15 -14.54
N PRO A 396 -4.44 4.65 -15.66
CA PRO A 396 -3.77 5.46 -16.67
C PRO A 396 -4.59 6.65 -17.18
N TYR A 397 -5.90 6.55 -17.27
CA TYR A 397 -6.74 7.65 -17.77
C TYR A 397 -6.76 8.86 -16.84
N THR A 398 -6.68 8.67 -15.53
CA THR A 398 -6.58 9.79 -14.58
C THR A 398 -5.23 10.47 -14.68
N THR A 399 -4.15 9.70 -14.91
CA THR A 399 -2.81 10.23 -15.17
C THR A 399 -2.79 11.08 -16.45
N HIS A 400 -3.38 10.59 -17.53
CA HIS A 400 -3.50 11.36 -18.76
C HIS A 400 -4.33 12.64 -18.56
N ALA A 401 -5.45 12.57 -17.86
CA ALA A 401 -6.28 13.74 -17.55
C ALA A 401 -5.51 14.81 -16.78
N GLN A 402 -4.56 14.42 -15.93
CA GLN A 402 -3.75 15.32 -15.12
C GLN A 402 -2.60 15.97 -15.90
N PHE A 403 -1.90 15.21 -16.76
CA PHE A 403 -0.62 15.64 -17.34
C PHE A 403 -0.60 15.78 -18.86
N ALA A 404 -1.43 15.03 -19.59
CA ALA A 404 -1.35 15.02 -21.05
C ALA A 404 -2.02 16.24 -21.67
N ALA A 405 -1.59 16.60 -22.88
CA ALA A 405 -2.26 17.57 -23.71
C ALA A 405 -3.66 17.03 -24.15
N PRO A 406 -4.68 17.89 -24.31
CA PRO A 406 -6.02 17.46 -24.68
C PRO A 406 -6.07 16.58 -25.95
N ASP A 407 -5.34 16.91 -26.99
CA ASP A 407 -5.33 16.14 -28.23
C ASP A 407 -4.71 14.74 -28.04
N ALA A 408 -3.70 14.62 -27.18
CA ALA A 408 -3.11 13.31 -26.83
C ALA A 408 -4.12 12.44 -26.06
N ILE A 409 -4.92 13.02 -25.15
CA ILE A 409 -5.99 12.31 -24.44
C ILE A 409 -7.06 11.82 -25.43
N LEU A 410 -7.49 12.67 -26.35
CA LEU A 410 -8.52 12.36 -27.33
C LEU A 410 -8.08 11.31 -28.36
N ALA A 411 -6.78 11.14 -28.56
CA ALA A 411 -6.18 10.12 -29.42
C ALA A 411 -6.04 8.74 -28.75
N LEU A 412 -6.27 8.63 -27.42
CA LEU A 412 -6.19 7.35 -26.72
C LEU A 412 -7.23 6.36 -27.28
N PRO A 413 -6.87 5.10 -27.51
CA PRO A 413 -7.81 4.10 -28.02
C PRO A 413 -8.94 3.86 -27.02
N ALA A 414 -10.15 3.63 -27.53
CA ALA A 414 -11.27 3.25 -26.70
C ALA A 414 -11.05 1.84 -26.12
N PRO A 415 -11.31 1.65 -24.83
CA PRO A 415 -11.22 0.32 -24.23
C PRO A 415 -12.34 -0.59 -24.74
N PRO A 416 -12.18 -1.93 -24.62
CA PRO A 416 -13.24 -2.89 -24.92
C PRO A 416 -14.53 -2.59 -24.14
N ALA A 417 -15.69 -2.79 -24.78
CA ALA A 417 -16.99 -2.44 -24.22
C ALA A 417 -17.36 -3.24 -22.96
N ASN A 418 -16.80 -4.43 -22.78
CA ASN A 418 -17.02 -5.27 -21.60
C ASN A 418 -16.21 -4.83 -20.37
N LEU A 419 -15.37 -3.80 -20.46
CA LEU A 419 -14.63 -3.21 -19.35
C LEU A 419 -15.31 -1.90 -18.91
N ALA A 420 -16.46 -2.01 -18.27
CA ALA A 420 -17.33 -0.88 -17.97
C ALA A 420 -16.65 0.22 -17.14
N LEU A 421 -15.91 -0.15 -16.08
CA LEU A 421 -15.20 0.82 -15.24
C LEU A 421 -14.06 1.50 -16.02
N VAL A 422 -13.33 0.74 -16.82
CA VAL A 422 -12.27 1.31 -17.68
C VAL A 422 -12.84 2.27 -18.71
N ALA A 423 -13.99 1.91 -19.31
CA ALA A 423 -14.69 2.78 -20.26
C ALA A 423 -15.17 4.08 -19.60
N ALA A 424 -15.67 4.04 -18.36
CA ALA A 424 -16.08 5.23 -17.63
C ALA A 424 -14.90 6.19 -17.37
N LEU A 425 -13.73 5.67 -16.96
CA LEU A 425 -12.55 6.51 -16.73
C LEU A 425 -11.92 7.03 -18.04
N HIS A 426 -11.99 6.27 -19.13
CA HIS A 426 -11.66 6.79 -20.45
C HIS A 426 -12.55 7.98 -20.83
N ARG A 427 -13.89 7.89 -20.62
CA ARG A 427 -14.81 8.99 -20.84
C ARG A 427 -14.52 10.19 -19.93
N TYR A 428 -14.14 9.93 -18.67
CA TYR A 428 -13.69 10.97 -17.76
C TYR A 428 -12.49 11.76 -18.32
N ALA A 429 -11.44 11.08 -18.76
CA ALA A 429 -10.28 11.75 -19.34
C ALA A 429 -10.65 12.59 -20.58
N ARG A 430 -11.51 12.07 -21.45
CA ARG A 430 -12.02 12.80 -22.63
C ARG A 430 -12.86 14.02 -22.24
N ALA A 431 -13.73 13.89 -21.22
CA ALA A 431 -14.52 15.03 -20.71
C ALA A 431 -13.59 16.15 -20.22
N VAL A 432 -12.53 15.82 -19.49
CA VAL A 432 -11.52 16.79 -19.04
C VAL A 432 -10.80 17.43 -20.24
N ALA A 433 -10.43 16.65 -21.26
CA ALA A 433 -9.79 17.16 -22.46
C ALA A 433 -10.68 18.14 -23.24
N PHE A 434 -11.96 17.81 -23.45
CA PHE A 434 -12.92 18.70 -24.09
C PHE A 434 -13.19 19.96 -23.26
N ALA A 435 -13.28 19.85 -21.92
CA ALA A 435 -13.41 21.01 -21.04
C ALA A 435 -12.21 21.96 -21.20
N GLN A 436 -10.96 21.44 -21.22
CA GLN A 436 -9.75 22.23 -21.46
C GLN A 436 -9.75 22.92 -22.85
N LYS A 437 -10.33 22.27 -23.86
CA LYS A 437 -10.54 22.85 -25.20
C LYS A 437 -11.72 23.81 -25.26
N LYS A 438 -12.49 23.96 -24.17
CA LYS A 438 -13.73 24.73 -24.08
C LYS A 438 -14.84 24.25 -25.04
N ASP A 439 -14.78 22.98 -25.45
CA ASP A 439 -15.84 22.31 -26.20
C ASP A 439 -16.90 21.78 -25.21
N VAL A 440 -17.79 22.67 -24.81
CA VAL A 440 -18.81 22.39 -23.78
C VAL A 440 -19.76 21.29 -24.22
N ALA A 441 -20.11 21.22 -25.50
CA ALA A 441 -21.05 20.22 -26.02
C ALA A 441 -20.45 18.81 -25.95
N ALA A 442 -19.21 18.67 -26.43
CA ALA A 442 -18.51 17.39 -26.37
C ALA A 442 -18.21 16.96 -24.93
N ALA A 443 -17.80 17.88 -24.05
CA ALA A 443 -17.58 17.57 -22.63
C ALA A 443 -18.86 17.05 -21.95
N ARG A 444 -20.02 17.71 -22.19
CA ARG A 444 -21.32 17.24 -21.65
C ARG A 444 -21.70 15.87 -22.19
N ALA A 445 -21.45 15.60 -23.48
CA ALA A 445 -21.73 14.28 -24.07
C ALA A 445 -20.92 13.15 -23.43
N GLU A 446 -19.65 13.41 -23.09
CA GLU A 446 -18.82 12.44 -22.37
C GLU A 446 -19.29 12.25 -20.91
N ILE A 447 -19.67 13.33 -20.20
CA ILE A 447 -20.22 13.26 -18.84
C ILE A 447 -21.51 12.43 -18.82
N GLU A 448 -22.42 12.65 -19.79
CA GLU A 448 -23.63 11.86 -19.93
C GLU A 448 -23.33 10.39 -20.29
N ALA A 449 -22.27 10.14 -21.06
CA ALA A 449 -21.82 8.78 -21.33
C ALA A 449 -21.34 8.06 -20.05
N ILE A 450 -20.63 8.76 -19.15
CA ILE A 450 -20.28 8.21 -17.83
C ILE A 450 -21.55 7.88 -17.03
N ALA A 451 -22.50 8.79 -17.00
CA ALA A 451 -23.79 8.58 -16.31
C ALA A 451 -24.55 7.35 -16.84
N ARG A 452 -24.57 7.16 -18.17
CA ARG A 452 -25.18 5.95 -18.77
C ARG A 452 -24.46 4.68 -18.33
N ILE A 453 -23.13 4.66 -18.39
CA ILE A 453 -22.33 3.50 -17.92
C ILE A 453 -22.67 3.20 -16.44
N GLY A 454 -22.73 4.23 -15.59
CA GLY A 454 -23.06 4.07 -14.17
C GLY A 454 -24.43 3.43 -13.92
N ARG A 455 -25.43 3.74 -14.78
CA ARG A 455 -26.79 3.18 -14.69
C ARG A 455 -26.91 1.78 -15.28
N ASP A 456 -26.29 1.54 -16.44
CA ASP A 456 -26.62 0.42 -17.32
C ASP A 456 -25.67 -0.79 -17.15
N ALA A 457 -24.48 -0.59 -16.58
CA ALA A 457 -23.50 -1.67 -16.41
C ALA A 457 -23.86 -2.61 -15.24
N ASP A 458 -23.49 -3.88 -15.39
CA ASP A 458 -23.56 -4.84 -14.29
C ASP A 458 -22.38 -4.64 -13.31
N TRP A 459 -22.70 -4.17 -12.12
CA TRP A 459 -21.72 -3.93 -11.05
C TRP A 459 -21.65 -5.08 -10.04
N LYS A 460 -22.45 -6.14 -10.19
CA LYS A 460 -22.44 -7.27 -9.25
C LYS A 460 -21.06 -7.96 -9.16
N PRO A 461 -20.35 -8.26 -10.27
CA PRO A 461 -19.01 -8.83 -10.19
C PRO A 461 -17.99 -7.98 -9.42
N PHE A 462 -18.14 -6.64 -9.45
CA PHE A 462 -17.28 -5.75 -8.67
C PHE A 462 -17.58 -5.81 -7.18
N ALA A 463 -18.86 -5.84 -6.81
CA ALA A 463 -19.30 -5.94 -5.42
C ALA A 463 -18.84 -7.26 -4.77
N GLU A 464 -18.81 -8.36 -5.51
CA GLU A 464 -18.29 -9.65 -5.06
C GLU A 464 -16.79 -9.59 -4.69
N TRP A 465 -16.04 -8.67 -5.30
CA TRP A 465 -14.63 -8.40 -4.99
C TRP A 465 -14.44 -7.19 -4.04
N GLY A 466 -15.52 -6.63 -3.50
CA GLY A 466 -15.45 -5.46 -2.63
C GLY A 466 -15.03 -4.15 -3.33
N VAL A 467 -15.12 -4.10 -4.68
CA VAL A 467 -14.78 -2.89 -5.45
C VAL A 467 -16.00 -1.97 -5.52
N PRO A 468 -15.92 -0.71 -5.03
CA PRO A 468 -17.00 0.27 -5.05
C PRO A 468 -17.10 0.95 -6.42
N ALA A 469 -17.37 0.14 -7.46
CA ALA A 469 -17.29 0.60 -8.85
C ALA A 469 -18.31 1.70 -9.19
N LYS A 470 -19.50 1.67 -8.61
CA LYS A 470 -20.53 2.72 -8.79
C LYS A 470 -20.03 4.05 -8.24
N GLU A 471 -19.47 4.03 -7.04
CA GLU A 471 -18.93 5.21 -6.36
C GLU A 471 -17.73 5.79 -7.12
N ILE A 472 -16.86 4.95 -7.67
CA ILE A 472 -15.72 5.37 -8.51
C ILE A 472 -16.22 6.06 -9.77
N VAL A 473 -17.20 5.48 -10.47
CA VAL A 473 -17.78 6.03 -11.71
C VAL A 473 -18.51 7.34 -11.40
N GLU A 474 -19.25 7.41 -10.30
CA GLU A 474 -19.95 8.63 -9.91
C GLU A 474 -18.96 9.74 -9.51
N THR A 475 -17.87 9.42 -8.79
CA THR A 475 -16.78 10.37 -8.52
C THR A 475 -16.22 10.93 -9.83
N ALA A 476 -15.92 10.07 -10.80
CA ALA A 476 -15.42 10.49 -12.12
C ALA A 476 -16.41 11.43 -12.84
N ARG A 477 -17.71 11.12 -12.81
CA ARG A 477 -18.76 11.94 -13.42
C ARG A 477 -18.85 13.33 -12.77
N VAL A 478 -18.87 13.37 -11.43
CA VAL A 478 -19.06 14.63 -10.70
C VAL A 478 -17.80 15.50 -10.79
N VAL A 479 -16.59 14.90 -10.72
CA VAL A 479 -15.35 15.64 -10.94
C VAL A 479 -15.27 16.19 -12.37
N ALA A 480 -15.67 15.41 -13.39
CA ALA A 480 -15.72 15.92 -14.78
C ALA A 480 -16.70 17.11 -14.92
N THR A 481 -17.82 17.06 -14.21
CA THR A 481 -18.78 18.19 -14.16
C THR A 481 -18.12 19.44 -13.55
N GLY A 482 -17.41 19.28 -12.44
CA GLY A 482 -16.66 20.35 -11.81
C GLY A 482 -15.57 20.93 -12.73
N ARG A 483 -14.81 20.07 -13.44
CA ARG A 483 -13.81 20.50 -14.42
C ARG A 483 -14.40 21.29 -15.59
N LEU A 484 -15.59 20.90 -16.06
CA LEU A 484 -16.30 21.64 -17.11
C LEU A 484 -16.78 23.01 -16.62
N ALA A 485 -17.41 23.06 -15.44
CA ALA A 485 -17.85 24.31 -14.83
C ALA A 485 -16.68 25.27 -14.62
N ASP A 486 -15.58 24.76 -14.11
CA ASP A 486 -14.35 25.52 -13.90
C ASP A 486 -13.76 26.08 -15.22
N ALA A 487 -13.67 25.27 -16.26
CA ALA A 487 -13.15 25.67 -17.56
C ALA A 487 -14.03 26.72 -18.27
N THR A 488 -15.33 26.79 -17.93
CA THR A 488 -16.28 27.79 -18.44
C THR A 488 -16.41 29.02 -17.54
N GLY A 489 -15.70 29.06 -16.39
CA GLY A 489 -15.70 30.18 -15.45
C GLY A 489 -16.86 30.17 -14.45
N ASP A 490 -17.67 29.12 -14.43
CA ASP A 490 -18.70 28.90 -13.40
C ASP A 490 -18.04 28.32 -12.14
N LEU A 491 -17.40 29.21 -11.36
CA LEU A 491 -16.68 28.81 -10.16
C LEU A 491 -17.61 28.31 -9.04
N ASP A 492 -18.86 28.78 -8.99
CA ASP A 492 -19.83 28.31 -7.99
C ASP A 492 -20.32 26.90 -8.33
N GLY A 493 -20.63 26.63 -9.59
CA GLY A 493 -20.95 25.31 -10.07
C GLY A 493 -19.79 24.32 -9.91
N ALA A 494 -18.55 24.76 -10.15
CA ALA A 494 -17.36 23.95 -9.95
C ALA A 494 -17.18 23.58 -8.47
N ALA A 495 -17.28 24.55 -7.56
CA ALA A 495 -17.18 24.33 -6.13
C ALA A 495 -18.23 23.33 -5.62
N LYS A 496 -19.51 23.53 -6.03
CA LYS A 496 -20.58 22.60 -5.67
C LYS A 496 -20.31 21.17 -6.15
N ALA A 497 -19.88 21.01 -7.40
CA ALA A 497 -19.54 19.69 -7.94
C ALA A 497 -18.38 19.04 -7.17
N TYR A 498 -17.35 19.80 -6.80
CA TYR A 498 -16.24 19.24 -6.02
C TYR A 498 -16.64 18.89 -4.58
N GLU A 499 -17.55 19.65 -3.94
CA GLU A 499 -18.12 19.29 -2.64
C GLU A 499 -18.90 17.98 -2.71
N ASP A 500 -19.72 17.80 -3.74
CA ASP A 500 -20.45 16.55 -3.98
C ASP A 500 -19.50 15.38 -4.25
N ALA A 501 -18.43 15.59 -5.02
CA ALA A 501 -17.42 14.57 -5.29
C ALA A 501 -16.63 14.19 -4.04
N ILE A 502 -16.30 15.16 -3.16
CA ILE A 502 -15.63 14.92 -1.87
C ILE A 502 -16.48 14.01 -0.97
N PHE A 503 -17.80 14.22 -0.94
CA PHE A 503 -18.69 13.37 -0.16
C PHE A 503 -18.64 11.91 -0.62
N ILE A 504 -18.54 11.66 -1.94
CA ILE A 504 -18.40 10.31 -2.48
C ILE A 504 -16.99 9.76 -2.23
N GLU A 505 -15.94 10.56 -2.50
CA GLU A 505 -14.55 10.18 -2.25
C GLU A 505 -14.32 9.73 -0.80
N ASP A 506 -14.95 10.43 0.16
CA ASP A 506 -14.85 10.12 1.59
C ASP A 506 -15.53 8.80 1.98
N SER A 507 -16.45 8.30 1.17
CA SER A 507 -17.13 7.01 1.38
C SER A 507 -16.36 5.82 0.81
N LEU A 508 -15.34 6.07 -0.03
CA LEU A 508 -14.55 4.99 -0.63
C LEU A 508 -13.74 4.26 0.45
N PRO A 509 -13.74 2.91 0.44
CA PRO A 509 -12.92 2.14 1.37
C PRO A 509 -11.42 2.36 1.10
N TYR A 510 -10.63 2.14 2.15
CA TYR A 510 -9.18 2.17 2.03
C TYR A 510 -8.68 1.12 1.03
N THR A 511 -7.76 1.53 0.16
CA THR A 511 -6.94 0.66 -0.71
C THR A 511 -5.65 1.38 -1.07
N GLU A 512 -4.63 0.63 -1.45
CA GLU A 512 -3.34 1.18 -1.88
C GLU A 512 -2.97 0.65 -3.28
N PRO A 513 -2.77 1.55 -4.24
CA PRO A 513 -3.11 2.99 -4.17
C PRO A 513 -4.62 3.23 -4.00
N PRO A 514 -5.04 4.45 -3.56
CA PRO A 514 -6.46 4.80 -3.44
C PRO A 514 -7.19 4.66 -4.78
N TYR A 515 -8.48 4.34 -4.78
CA TYR A 515 -9.31 4.31 -6.00
C TYR A 515 -9.36 5.65 -6.74
N TRP A 516 -9.25 6.75 -5.96
CA TRP A 516 -9.15 8.10 -6.50
C TRP A 516 -7.92 8.78 -5.89
N TYR A 517 -6.79 8.82 -6.62
CA TYR A 517 -5.49 9.30 -6.11
C TYR A 517 -5.21 10.76 -6.42
N TYR A 518 -6.18 11.47 -6.97
CA TYR A 518 -6.14 12.91 -7.18
C TYR A 518 -7.13 13.55 -6.19
N PRO A 519 -6.70 13.94 -4.97
CA PRO A 519 -7.62 14.39 -3.93
C PRO A 519 -8.50 15.54 -4.39
N VAL A 520 -9.81 15.37 -4.38
CA VAL A 520 -10.75 16.36 -4.92
C VAL A 520 -10.71 17.67 -4.13
N ARG A 521 -10.37 17.60 -2.84
CA ARG A 521 -10.21 18.78 -1.98
C ARG A 521 -9.19 19.78 -2.50
N GLN A 522 -8.15 19.37 -3.19
CA GLN A 522 -7.18 20.30 -3.78
C GLN A 522 -7.83 21.13 -4.91
N SER A 523 -8.72 20.52 -5.69
CA SER A 523 -9.47 21.22 -6.74
C SER A 523 -10.48 22.20 -6.13
N LEU A 524 -11.18 21.82 -5.07
CA LEU A 524 -12.06 22.71 -4.31
C LEU A 524 -11.27 23.92 -3.76
N GLY A 525 -10.11 23.66 -3.14
CA GLY A 525 -9.24 24.72 -2.61
C GLY A 525 -8.80 25.70 -3.69
N ALA A 526 -8.45 25.21 -4.88
CA ALA A 526 -8.06 26.06 -6.01
C ALA A 526 -9.23 26.93 -6.54
N VAL A 527 -10.44 26.39 -6.60
CA VAL A 527 -11.65 27.15 -6.96
C VAL A 527 -11.96 28.20 -5.90
N ARG A 528 -11.96 27.85 -4.61
CA ARG A 528 -12.17 28.79 -3.48
C ARG A 528 -11.14 29.92 -3.47
N LEU A 529 -9.87 29.59 -3.76
CA LEU A 529 -8.82 30.61 -3.91
C LEU A 529 -9.13 31.59 -5.02
N ARG A 530 -9.59 31.13 -6.19
CA ARG A 530 -9.96 32.00 -7.32
C ARG A 530 -11.21 32.83 -7.05
N GLN A 531 -12.17 32.32 -6.32
CA GLN A 531 -13.34 33.06 -5.82
C GLN A 531 -12.96 34.14 -4.79
N GLY A 532 -11.73 34.16 -4.26
CA GLY A 532 -11.32 35.05 -3.18
C GLY A 532 -11.77 34.60 -1.78
N ARG A 533 -12.32 33.41 -1.64
CA ARG A 533 -12.78 32.80 -0.39
C ARG A 533 -11.59 32.14 0.32
N LEU A 534 -10.68 32.99 0.84
CA LEU A 534 -9.33 32.57 1.26
C LEU A 534 -9.33 31.61 2.44
N ASP A 535 -10.26 31.77 3.41
CA ASP A 535 -10.35 30.88 4.57
C ASP A 535 -10.83 29.48 4.18
N GLU A 536 -11.78 29.39 3.26
CA GLU A 536 -12.27 28.12 2.75
C GLU A 536 -11.21 27.43 1.84
N ALA A 537 -10.45 28.21 1.07
CA ALA A 537 -9.33 27.68 0.31
C ALA A 537 -8.26 27.07 1.23
N GLU A 538 -7.89 27.80 2.30
CA GLU A 538 -6.97 27.29 3.33
C GLU A 538 -7.49 25.99 3.94
N GLN A 539 -8.73 25.98 4.39
CA GLN A 539 -9.36 24.80 4.97
C GLN A 539 -9.30 23.60 4.01
N ALA A 540 -9.73 23.75 2.76
CA ALA A 540 -9.74 22.66 1.78
C ALA A 540 -8.33 22.09 1.51
N PHE A 541 -7.31 22.94 1.37
CA PHE A 541 -5.94 22.48 1.20
C PHE A 541 -5.37 21.80 2.44
N ARG A 542 -5.67 22.31 3.65
CA ARG A 542 -5.24 21.68 4.90
C ARG A 542 -5.90 20.31 5.11
N GLU A 543 -7.19 20.19 4.82
CA GLU A 543 -7.89 18.90 4.86
C GLU A 543 -7.33 17.91 3.85
N SER A 544 -6.95 18.37 2.64
CA SER A 544 -6.25 17.55 1.65
C SER A 544 -4.93 17.03 2.22
N LEU A 545 -4.12 17.89 2.84
CA LEU A 545 -2.83 17.53 3.42
C LEU A 545 -2.95 16.61 4.65
N ALA A 546 -4.01 16.75 5.45
CA ALA A 546 -4.29 15.86 6.57
C ALA A 546 -4.55 14.41 6.12
N ARG A 547 -5.16 14.21 4.96
CA ARG A 547 -5.43 12.90 4.36
C ARG A 547 -4.26 12.37 3.56
N VAL A 548 -3.63 13.25 2.78
CA VAL A 548 -2.56 12.92 1.83
C VAL A 548 -1.37 13.84 2.09
N ARG A 549 -0.52 13.41 3.01
CA ARG A 549 0.64 14.17 3.49
C ARG A 549 1.59 14.53 2.36
N ASN A 550 2.24 15.69 2.45
CA ASN A 550 3.22 16.16 1.47
C ASN A 550 2.72 16.22 0.01
N ASN A 551 1.39 16.27 -0.20
CA ASN A 551 0.82 16.46 -1.52
C ASN A 551 1.32 17.79 -2.11
N GLY A 552 2.21 17.73 -3.09
CA GLY A 552 2.82 18.92 -3.71
C GLY A 552 1.79 19.88 -4.34
N TRP A 553 0.69 19.35 -4.86
CA TRP A 553 -0.39 20.14 -5.46
C TRP A 553 -1.10 20.98 -4.40
N ALA A 554 -1.51 20.35 -3.30
CA ALA A 554 -2.16 21.04 -2.18
C ALA A 554 -1.21 22.04 -1.50
N LEU A 555 0.08 21.72 -1.35
CA LEU A 555 1.08 22.63 -0.80
C LEU A 555 1.27 23.88 -1.68
N ALA A 556 1.28 23.72 -3.00
CA ALA A 556 1.36 24.86 -3.93
C ALA A 556 0.15 25.79 -3.78
N GLY A 557 -1.07 25.22 -3.74
CA GLY A 557 -2.31 25.96 -3.54
C GLY A 557 -2.36 26.66 -2.19
N LEU A 558 -1.95 25.99 -1.11
CA LEU A 558 -1.92 26.55 0.23
C LEU A 558 -0.90 27.70 0.35
N ALA A 559 0.29 27.56 -0.25
CA ALA A 559 1.28 28.62 -0.29
C ALA A 559 0.74 29.87 -1.02
N ALA A 560 0.04 29.67 -2.15
CA ALA A 560 -0.62 30.76 -2.88
C ALA A 560 -1.74 31.43 -2.04
N THR A 561 -2.48 30.64 -1.28
CA THR A 561 -3.54 31.13 -0.36
C THR A 561 -2.94 32.02 0.73
N TYR A 562 -1.91 31.57 1.44
CA TYR A 562 -1.25 32.39 2.47
C TYR A 562 -0.63 33.66 1.91
N LYS A 563 -0.05 33.59 0.69
CA LYS A 563 0.45 34.79 0.02
C LYS A 563 -0.67 35.81 -0.23
N ARG A 564 -1.87 35.37 -0.64
CA ARG A 564 -3.01 36.25 -0.85
C ARG A 564 -3.62 36.76 0.47
N LYS A 565 -3.54 36.00 1.56
CA LYS A 565 -3.94 36.42 2.91
C LYS A 565 -2.97 37.44 3.52
N GLY A 566 -1.79 37.62 2.95
CA GLY A 566 -0.71 38.46 3.52
C GLY A 566 0.03 37.80 4.67
N ASP A 567 -0.20 36.50 4.92
CA ASP A 567 0.52 35.74 5.95
C ASP A 567 1.89 35.28 5.40
N ALA A 568 2.87 36.17 5.50
CA ALA A 568 4.19 35.92 4.97
C ALA A 568 4.96 34.78 5.69
N PRO A 569 4.85 34.59 7.03
CA PRO A 569 5.45 33.45 7.71
C PRO A 569 4.89 32.11 7.22
N ALA A 570 3.57 31.93 7.20
CA ALA A 570 2.90 30.71 6.75
C ALA A 570 3.20 30.44 5.26
N ALA A 571 3.17 31.48 4.42
CA ALA A 571 3.50 31.34 3.00
C ALA A 571 4.94 30.80 2.79
N ARG A 572 5.93 31.32 3.54
CA ARG A 572 7.33 30.85 3.44
C ARG A 572 7.49 29.42 3.96
N ALA A 573 6.84 29.07 5.08
CA ALA A 573 6.89 27.71 5.63
C ALA A 573 6.29 26.69 4.63
N THR A 574 5.10 26.99 4.09
CA THR A 574 4.43 26.15 3.10
C THR A 574 5.23 26.04 1.80
N GLN A 575 5.87 27.14 1.36
CA GLN A 575 6.73 27.11 0.18
C GLN A 575 7.96 26.21 0.36
N ARG A 576 8.56 26.17 1.58
CA ARG A 576 9.64 25.23 1.89
C ARG A 576 9.16 23.78 1.84
N ALA A 577 8.00 23.50 2.42
CA ALA A 577 7.40 22.16 2.38
C ALA A 577 7.10 21.74 0.93
N TYR A 578 6.53 22.64 0.12
CA TYR A 578 6.31 22.42 -1.30
C TYR A 578 7.61 22.07 -2.04
N ALA A 579 8.65 22.88 -1.88
CA ALA A 579 9.94 22.66 -2.53
C ALA A 579 10.60 21.32 -2.14
N ALA A 580 10.32 20.83 -0.94
CA ALA A 580 10.78 19.52 -0.49
C ALA A 580 9.97 18.36 -1.10
N ALA A 581 8.66 18.54 -1.27
CA ALA A 581 7.73 17.51 -1.75
C ALA A 581 7.70 17.42 -3.30
N TRP A 582 7.82 18.56 -3.97
CA TRP A 582 7.71 18.63 -5.44
C TRP A 582 8.99 18.20 -6.13
N PHE A 583 8.89 17.32 -7.12
CA PHE A 583 10.01 16.88 -7.97
C PHE A 583 9.63 16.82 -9.47
N GLY A 584 8.51 17.44 -9.82
CA GLY A 584 8.06 17.59 -11.19
C GLY A 584 8.60 18.86 -11.87
N ASP A 585 7.81 19.43 -12.79
CA ASP A 585 8.20 20.64 -13.53
C ASP A 585 8.57 21.79 -12.56
N ALA A 586 9.68 22.45 -12.84
CA ALA A 586 10.18 23.56 -12.04
C ALA A 586 9.22 24.77 -11.96
N LYS A 587 8.30 24.91 -12.92
CA LYS A 587 7.24 25.93 -12.88
C LYS A 587 6.17 25.64 -11.84
N GLY A 588 6.11 24.40 -11.34
CA GLY A 588 5.05 23.94 -10.44
C GLY A 588 3.70 23.80 -11.14
N PRO A 589 2.67 23.38 -10.38
CA PRO A 589 1.32 23.24 -10.92
C PRO A 589 0.65 24.60 -11.15
N ALA A 590 -0.03 24.74 -12.28
CA ALA A 590 -0.94 25.87 -12.48
C ALA A 590 -2.19 25.70 -11.61
N LEU A 591 -2.67 26.79 -11.00
CA LEU A 591 -3.82 26.75 -10.06
C LEU A 591 -5.14 26.29 -10.72
N ASP A 592 -5.29 26.49 -12.02
CA ASP A 592 -6.42 26.00 -12.81
C ASP A 592 -6.32 24.52 -13.19
N ARG A 593 -5.19 23.90 -12.85
CA ARG A 593 -4.92 22.47 -13.03
C ARG A 593 -5.02 21.66 -11.73
N LEU A 594 -5.18 22.35 -10.59
CA LEU A 594 -5.35 21.71 -9.28
C LEU A 594 -6.66 20.99 -9.11
#